data_f5f0f8ada398e0d2fd8e859b21d4fc8b
#
_entry.id   f5f0f8ada398e0d2fd8e859b21d4fc8b
#
_cell.length_a   1.000
_cell.length_b   1.000
_cell.length_c   1.000
_cell.angle_alpha   90.00
_cell.angle_beta   90.00
_cell.angle_gamma   90.00
#
_symmetry.space_group_name_H-M   'P 1'
#
loop_
_entity.id
_entity.type
_entity.pdbx_description
1 polymer ?
#
loop_
_entity_poly.entity_id
_entity_poly.type
_entity_poly.pdbx_seq_one_letter_code
_entity_poly.pdbx_strand_id
1 'polypeptide(L)'
;MTCQTTVKISELIIPKYQRIFNNRNIRHIILTSGRAGTKSSFAAILADYRLVSDAHGSVVCLRKHHNKLRKTVYKEMLRGINRLKIPKKEFDITKSPMEIRYRRTGATIYFSGSDGIDDTKGIIDEDKPIKLVILDELTEFFERSE
;
A
#
# COMPACT_ATOMS: atom_id res chain seq x y z
N MET A 1 15.93 -19.84 18.76
CA MET A 1 15.37 -18.59 19.34
C MET A 1 14.85 -17.70 18.22
N THR A 2 13.56 -17.54 18.16
CA THR A 2 12.96 -16.52 17.28
C THR A 2 13.07 -15.18 17.99
N CYS A 3 13.95 -14.31 17.50
CA CYS A 3 14.02 -12.94 17.99
C CYS A 3 12.72 -12.23 17.57
N GLN A 4 11.78 -12.10 18.49
CA GLN A 4 10.58 -11.31 18.28
C GLN A 4 10.97 -9.83 18.34
N THR A 5 11.07 -9.20 17.20
CA THR A 5 11.27 -7.76 17.12
C THR A 5 9.92 -7.08 17.27
N THR A 6 9.71 -6.40 18.38
CA THR A 6 8.51 -5.58 18.60
C THR A 6 8.73 -4.21 17.98
N VAL A 7 7.82 -3.78 17.12
CA VAL A 7 7.83 -2.45 16.50
C VAL A 7 6.63 -1.66 17.02
N LYS A 8 6.89 -0.48 17.55
CA LYS A 8 5.82 0.44 17.97
C LYS A 8 5.40 1.31 16.80
N ILE A 9 4.19 1.10 16.33
CA ILE A 9 3.63 1.88 15.20
C ILE A 9 3.62 3.38 15.49
N SER A 10 3.39 3.77 16.74
CA SER A 10 3.40 5.17 17.18
C SER A 10 4.75 5.88 16.97
N GLU A 11 5.84 5.13 16.80
CA GLU A 11 7.17 5.67 16.50
C GLU A 11 7.41 5.79 14.97
N LEU A 12 6.62 5.09 14.18
CA LEU A 12 6.75 5.08 12.71
C LEU A 12 5.87 6.12 12.01
N ILE A 13 4.78 6.53 12.64
CA ILE A 13 3.83 7.49 12.08
C ILE A 13 3.71 8.71 12.98
N ILE A 14 3.52 9.88 12.36
CA ILE A 14 3.34 11.11 13.13
C ILE A 14 2.00 11.10 13.89
N PRO A 15 1.90 11.80 15.04
CA PRO A 15 0.72 11.73 15.92
C PRO A 15 -0.62 12.00 15.24
N LYS A 16 -0.67 12.93 14.27
CA LYS A 16 -1.90 13.25 13.54
C LYS A 16 -2.48 12.07 12.75
N TYR A 17 -1.65 11.09 12.36
CA TYR A 17 -2.09 9.91 11.61
C TYR A 17 -2.45 8.72 12.49
N GLN A 18 -2.07 8.71 13.76
CA GLN A 18 -2.35 7.59 14.66
C GLN A 18 -3.85 7.33 14.80
N ARG A 19 -4.65 8.40 14.89
CA ARG A 19 -6.12 8.27 14.96
C ARG A 19 -6.70 7.61 13.70
N ILE A 20 -6.17 7.95 12.53
CA ILE A 20 -6.58 7.35 11.26
C ILE A 20 -6.15 5.89 11.20
N PHE A 21 -4.92 5.59 11.60
CA PHE A 21 -4.37 4.25 11.60
C PHE A 21 -5.18 3.29 12.47
N ASN A 22 -5.61 3.73 13.64
CA ASN A 22 -6.34 2.93 14.62
C ASN A 22 -7.83 2.75 14.28
N ASN A 23 -8.39 3.59 13.42
CA ASN A 23 -9.81 3.56 13.09
C ASN A 23 -10.05 2.81 11.78
N ARG A 24 -10.53 1.56 11.88
CA ARG A 24 -10.85 0.72 10.71
C ARG A 24 -12.19 1.04 10.05
N ASN A 25 -13.03 1.87 10.68
CA ASN A 25 -14.37 2.22 10.18
C ASN A 25 -14.35 3.39 9.19
N ILE A 26 -13.20 4.05 9.01
CA ILE A 26 -13.08 5.14 8.05
C ILE A 26 -13.07 4.55 6.63
N ARG A 27 -14.06 4.95 5.82
CA ARG A 27 -14.17 4.50 4.42
C ARG A 27 -13.30 5.30 3.46
N HIS A 28 -13.16 6.60 3.68
CA HIS A 28 -12.41 7.48 2.80
C HIS A 28 -11.42 8.31 3.61
N ILE A 29 -10.18 8.31 3.19
CA ILE A 29 -9.09 9.08 3.80
C ILE A 29 -8.49 9.95 2.71
N ILE A 30 -8.53 11.27 2.89
CA ILE A 30 -7.88 12.21 2.00
C ILE A 30 -6.69 12.82 2.75
N LEU A 31 -5.50 12.58 2.24
CA LEU A 31 -4.26 13.08 2.81
C LEU A 31 -3.74 14.25 1.98
N THR A 32 -3.72 15.43 2.57
CA THR A 32 -3.16 16.63 1.96
C THR A 32 -1.90 17.07 2.71
N SER A 33 -0.86 17.39 1.99
CA SER A 33 0.35 18.02 2.53
C SER A 33 1.19 18.60 1.40
N GLY A 34 2.08 19.52 1.72
CA GLY A 34 3.09 20.01 0.77
C GLY A 34 4.09 18.92 0.37
N ARG A 35 5.01 19.28 -0.54
CA ARG A 35 6.15 18.43 -0.89
C ARG A 35 6.94 18.08 0.37
N ALA A 36 7.57 16.94 0.39
CA ALA A 36 8.26 16.38 1.56
C ALA A 36 7.35 16.06 2.77
N GLY A 37 6.04 16.00 2.56
CA GLY A 37 5.11 15.51 3.58
C GLY A 37 5.23 14.00 3.81
N THR A 38 4.78 13.56 4.98
CA THR A 38 4.84 12.15 5.41
C THR A 38 3.70 11.29 4.88
N LYS A 39 2.90 11.80 3.91
CA LYS A 39 1.71 11.11 3.35
C LYS A 39 2.04 9.74 2.78
N SER A 40 3.00 9.70 1.86
CA SER A 40 3.35 8.46 1.15
C SER A 40 3.93 7.42 2.10
N SER A 41 4.74 7.86 3.07
CA SER A 41 5.26 6.98 4.11
C SER A 41 4.17 6.44 5.01
N PHE A 42 3.18 7.26 5.38
CA PHE A 42 2.03 6.82 6.16
C PHE A 42 1.16 5.84 5.37
N ALA A 43 0.84 6.15 4.11
CA ALA A 43 0.05 5.28 3.25
C ALA A 43 0.73 3.91 3.06
N ALA A 44 2.06 3.89 2.89
CA ALA A 44 2.83 2.66 2.77
C ALA A 44 2.78 1.82 4.05
N ILE A 45 3.01 2.42 5.22
CA ILE A 45 2.94 1.71 6.51
C ILE A 45 1.53 1.18 6.74
N LEU A 46 0.49 1.96 6.43
CA LEU A 46 -0.90 1.53 6.55
C LEU A 46 -1.20 0.32 5.65
N ALA A 47 -0.79 0.38 4.39
CA ALA A 47 -0.99 -0.70 3.43
C ALA A 47 -0.27 -1.99 3.85
N ASP A 48 1.02 -1.89 4.16
CA ASP A 48 1.86 -3.03 4.57
C ASP A 48 1.34 -3.66 5.87
N TYR A 49 0.95 -2.82 6.83
CA TYR A 49 0.35 -3.31 8.08
C TYR A 49 -0.99 -4.02 7.83
N ARG A 50 -1.87 -3.45 7.01
CA ARG A 50 -3.14 -4.08 6.65
C ARG A 50 -2.93 -5.40 5.93
N LEU A 51 -1.96 -5.46 5.03
CA LEU A 51 -1.61 -6.68 4.29
C LEU A 51 -1.22 -7.83 5.22
N VAL A 52 -0.41 -7.58 6.23
CA VAL A 52 0.07 -8.63 7.13
C VAL A 52 -0.88 -8.94 8.27
N SER A 53 -1.74 -8.00 8.65
CA SER A 53 -2.70 -8.15 9.76
C SER A 53 -4.07 -8.66 9.34
N ASP A 54 -4.40 -8.62 8.05
CA ASP A 54 -5.66 -9.09 7.51
C ASP A 54 -5.45 -10.29 6.59
N ALA A 55 -5.77 -11.48 7.09
CA ALA A 55 -5.59 -12.73 6.35
C ALA A 55 -6.43 -12.82 5.06
N HIS A 56 -7.46 -11.99 4.93
CA HIS A 56 -8.42 -12.04 3.82
C HIS A 56 -8.43 -10.78 2.94
N GLY A 57 -7.51 -9.85 3.17
CA GLY A 57 -7.51 -8.57 2.49
C GLY A 57 -6.31 -8.33 1.60
N SER A 58 -6.55 -7.87 0.37
CA SER A 58 -5.53 -7.36 -0.54
C SER A 58 -5.62 -5.84 -0.66
N VAL A 59 -4.57 -5.25 -1.23
CA VAL A 59 -4.44 -3.80 -1.41
C VAL A 59 -4.21 -3.50 -2.89
N VAL A 60 -4.82 -2.44 -3.40
CA VAL A 60 -4.53 -1.92 -4.74
C VAL A 60 -3.97 -0.51 -4.63
N CYS A 61 -2.84 -0.27 -5.29
CA CYS A 61 -2.25 1.05 -5.44
C CYS A 61 -2.41 1.50 -6.87
N LEU A 62 -3.12 2.59 -7.07
CA LEU A 62 -3.39 3.18 -8.37
C LEU A 62 -2.68 4.52 -8.52
N ARG A 63 -2.13 4.75 -9.70
CA ARG A 63 -1.64 6.04 -10.15
C ARG A 63 -2.05 6.25 -11.60
N LYS A 64 -2.33 7.50 -12.02
CA LYS A 64 -2.74 7.78 -13.41
C LYS A 64 -1.75 7.21 -14.43
N HIS A 65 -0.47 7.37 -14.19
CA HIS A 65 0.59 6.91 -15.09
C HIS A 65 1.34 5.71 -14.53
N HIS A 66 1.18 4.55 -15.16
CA HIS A 66 1.81 3.28 -14.74
C HIS A 66 3.35 3.36 -14.64
N ASN A 67 4.00 4.06 -15.57
CA ASN A 67 5.46 4.16 -15.61
C ASN A 67 6.09 4.85 -14.38
N LYS A 68 5.31 5.67 -13.66
CA LYS A 68 5.77 6.34 -12.43
C LYS A 68 5.64 5.45 -11.18
N LEU A 69 4.81 4.41 -11.20
CA LEU A 69 4.53 3.55 -10.04
C LEU A 69 5.78 2.92 -9.44
N ARG A 70 6.68 2.37 -10.27
CA ARG A 70 7.91 1.71 -9.82
C ARG A 70 8.85 2.65 -9.07
N LYS A 71 8.91 3.91 -9.49
CA LYS A 71 9.82 4.90 -8.91
C LYS A 71 9.30 5.52 -7.62
N THR A 72 8.01 5.43 -7.37
CA THR A 72 7.32 6.11 -6.27
C THR A 72 6.67 5.11 -5.31
N VAL A 73 5.43 4.74 -5.55
CA VAL A 73 4.60 3.98 -4.62
C VAL A 73 5.19 2.60 -4.29
N TYR A 74 5.65 1.88 -5.30
CA TYR A 74 6.26 0.57 -5.11
C TYR A 74 7.46 0.61 -4.17
N LYS A 75 8.37 1.59 -4.36
CA LYS A 75 9.52 1.76 -3.47
C LYS A 75 9.11 2.15 -2.05
N GLU A 76 8.07 2.97 -1.90
CA GLU A 76 7.58 3.35 -0.56
C GLU A 76 6.98 2.14 0.17
N MET A 77 6.25 1.25 -0.51
CA MET A 77 5.78 -0.01 0.09
C MET A 77 6.95 -0.88 0.59
N LEU A 78 8.00 -1.04 -0.21
CA LEU A 78 9.19 -1.77 0.23
C LEU A 78 9.88 -1.12 1.43
N ARG A 79 9.92 0.21 1.48
CA ARG A 79 10.43 0.95 2.66
C ARG A 79 9.54 0.76 3.88
N GLY A 80 8.21 0.72 3.70
CA GLY A 80 7.25 0.44 4.76
C GLY A 80 7.48 -0.93 5.40
N ILE A 81 7.68 -1.97 4.60
CA ILE A 81 8.03 -3.32 5.06
C ILE A 81 9.31 -3.29 5.91
N ASN A 82 10.34 -2.57 5.46
CA ASN A 82 11.58 -2.44 6.23
C ASN A 82 11.38 -1.70 7.56
N ARG A 83 10.57 -0.64 7.57
CA ARG A 83 10.24 0.13 8.79
C ARG A 83 9.45 -0.71 9.79
N LEU A 84 8.54 -1.55 9.30
CA LEU A 84 7.81 -2.52 10.12
C LEU A 84 8.69 -3.68 10.58
N LYS A 85 9.95 -3.74 10.14
CA LYS A 85 10.93 -4.79 10.45
C LYS A 85 10.43 -6.20 10.14
N ILE A 86 9.61 -6.33 9.11
CA ILE A 86 9.14 -7.63 8.62
C ILE A 86 10.21 -8.17 7.65
N PRO A 87 10.70 -9.40 7.86
CA PRO A 87 11.73 -9.97 6.99
C PRO A 87 11.23 -10.08 5.54
N LYS A 88 12.04 -9.65 4.57
CA LYS A 88 11.68 -9.72 3.14
C LYS A 88 11.37 -11.14 2.67
N LYS A 89 11.95 -12.15 3.30
CA LYS A 89 11.66 -13.57 3.01
C LYS A 89 10.19 -13.97 3.24
N GLU A 90 9.45 -13.19 4.01
CA GLU A 90 8.02 -13.39 4.25
C GLU A 90 7.14 -12.95 3.04
N PHE A 91 7.75 -12.34 2.04
CA PHE A 91 7.06 -11.81 0.86
C PHE A 91 7.61 -12.41 -0.43
N ASP A 92 6.74 -12.57 -1.41
CA ASP A 92 7.07 -12.71 -2.81
C ASP A 92 6.97 -11.33 -3.45
N ILE A 93 8.11 -10.80 -3.90
CA ILE A 93 8.22 -9.46 -4.44
C ILE A 93 8.58 -9.56 -5.92
N THR A 94 7.66 -9.14 -6.79
CA THR A 94 7.84 -9.18 -8.23
C THR A 94 7.82 -7.78 -8.84
N LYS A 95 8.51 -7.61 -9.97
CA LYS A 95 8.60 -6.35 -10.69
C LYS A 95 7.76 -6.32 -11.97
N SER A 96 7.44 -7.48 -12.50
CA SER A 96 6.64 -7.63 -13.71
C SER A 96 5.90 -8.97 -13.63
N PRO A 97 4.60 -8.94 -13.28
CA PRO A 97 3.85 -7.79 -12.79
C PRO A 97 4.42 -7.22 -11.48
N MET A 98 4.14 -5.92 -11.21
CA MET A 98 4.51 -5.33 -9.91
C MET A 98 3.53 -5.78 -8.85
N GLU A 99 3.99 -6.64 -7.95
CA GLU A 99 3.19 -7.19 -6.87
C GLU A 99 4.05 -7.43 -5.63
N ILE A 100 3.44 -7.32 -4.46
CA ILE A 100 4.02 -7.69 -3.18
C ILE A 100 3.03 -8.62 -2.48
N ARG A 101 3.34 -9.92 -2.43
CA ARG A 101 2.49 -10.93 -1.84
C ARG A 101 3.02 -11.36 -0.48
N TYR A 102 2.18 -11.35 0.53
CA TYR A 102 2.53 -11.88 1.83
C TYR A 102 2.33 -13.40 1.85
N ARG A 103 3.40 -14.16 2.03
CA ARG A 103 3.39 -15.63 1.87
C ARG A 103 2.47 -16.36 2.82
N ARG A 104 2.35 -15.87 4.06
CA ARG A 104 1.56 -16.58 5.09
C ARG A 104 0.07 -16.60 4.79
N THR A 105 -0.45 -15.57 4.14
CA THR A 105 -1.88 -15.43 3.87
C THR A 105 -2.23 -15.45 2.40
N GLY A 106 -1.28 -15.13 1.51
CA GLY A 106 -1.51 -14.93 0.10
C GLY A 106 -2.07 -13.55 -0.26
N ALA A 107 -2.39 -12.72 0.74
CA ALA A 107 -2.83 -11.35 0.49
C ALA A 107 -1.75 -10.56 -0.28
N THR A 108 -2.16 -9.73 -1.24
CA THR A 108 -1.25 -9.11 -2.20
C THR A 108 -1.50 -7.62 -2.34
N ILE A 109 -0.42 -6.85 -2.48
CA ILE A 109 -0.48 -5.47 -2.93
C ILE A 109 -0.27 -5.47 -4.44
N TYR A 110 -1.27 -5.00 -5.17
CA TYR A 110 -1.25 -4.82 -6.62
C TYR A 110 -0.97 -3.37 -6.98
N PHE A 111 -0.25 -3.16 -8.08
CA PHE A 111 0.09 -1.82 -8.58
C PHE A 111 -0.40 -1.70 -10.03
N SER A 112 -1.26 -0.72 -10.30
CA SER A 112 -1.81 -0.50 -11.64
C SER A 112 -1.90 0.98 -12.00
N GLY A 113 -1.77 1.28 -13.29
CA GLY A 113 -2.12 2.58 -13.84
C GLY A 113 -3.63 2.66 -14.11
N SER A 114 -4.19 3.86 -14.09
CA SER A 114 -5.62 4.06 -14.41
C SER A 114 -5.93 3.91 -15.89
N ASP A 115 -4.93 4.02 -16.75
CA ASP A 115 -4.97 3.73 -18.19
C ASP A 115 -5.07 2.23 -18.48
N GLY A 116 -4.83 1.37 -17.49
CA GLY A 116 -4.99 -0.07 -17.53
C GLY A 116 -6.10 -0.61 -16.61
N ILE A 117 -7.19 0.14 -16.39
CA ILE A 117 -8.30 -0.30 -15.51
C ILE A 117 -8.90 -1.64 -15.95
N ASP A 118 -8.86 -1.98 -17.22
CA ASP A 118 -9.29 -3.28 -17.71
C ASP A 118 -8.40 -4.43 -17.23
N ASP A 119 -7.11 -4.16 -16.97
CA ASP A 119 -6.19 -5.14 -16.40
C ASP A 119 -6.50 -5.43 -14.92
N THR A 120 -7.17 -4.50 -14.23
CA THR A 120 -7.57 -4.71 -12.83
C THR A 120 -8.76 -5.66 -12.67
N LYS A 121 -9.54 -5.90 -13.72
CA LYS A 121 -10.65 -6.86 -13.71
C LYS A 121 -10.21 -8.31 -13.50
N GLY A 122 -8.95 -8.62 -13.83
CA GLY A 122 -8.35 -9.94 -13.60
C GLY A 122 -7.69 -10.11 -12.21
N ILE A 123 -7.67 -9.06 -11.38
CA ILE A 123 -7.00 -9.05 -10.07
C ILE A 123 -7.92 -9.57 -8.95
N ILE A 124 -9.20 -9.80 -9.23
CA ILE A 124 -10.17 -10.20 -8.21
C ILE A 124 -9.94 -11.68 -7.86
N ASP A 125 -9.29 -11.89 -6.73
CA ASP A 125 -9.25 -13.17 -6.04
C ASP A 125 -10.40 -13.17 -5.02
N GLU A 126 -11.38 -14.05 -5.21
CA GLU A 126 -12.55 -14.12 -4.33
C GLU A 126 -12.15 -14.44 -2.88
N ASP A 127 -11.09 -15.22 -2.69
CA ASP A 127 -10.56 -15.57 -1.38
C ASP A 127 -9.78 -14.42 -0.72
N LYS A 128 -9.31 -13.46 -1.51
CA LYS A 128 -8.48 -12.33 -1.08
C LYS A 128 -9.02 -11.00 -1.64
N PRO A 129 -10.21 -10.57 -1.20
CA PRO A 129 -10.84 -9.36 -1.72
C PRO A 129 -9.98 -8.13 -1.47
N ILE A 130 -10.11 -7.14 -2.32
CA ILE A 130 -9.45 -5.84 -2.13
C ILE A 130 -10.16 -5.08 -1.03
N LYS A 131 -9.45 -4.79 0.06
CA LYS A 131 -9.98 -4.07 1.22
C LYS A 131 -9.40 -2.67 1.39
N LEU A 132 -8.35 -2.34 0.68
CA LEU A 132 -7.76 -1.01 0.69
C LEU A 132 -7.37 -0.61 -0.73
N VAL A 133 -7.80 0.57 -1.14
CA VAL A 133 -7.38 1.20 -2.40
C VAL A 133 -6.63 2.47 -2.07
N ILE A 134 -5.45 2.63 -2.63
CA ILE A 134 -4.64 3.84 -2.52
C ILE A 134 -4.57 4.51 -3.88
N LEU A 135 -4.99 5.77 -3.94
CA LEU A 135 -4.86 6.63 -5.10
C LEU A 135 -3.69 7.59 -4.85
N ASP A 136 -2.56 7.33 -5.50
CA ASP A 136 -1.38 8.20 -5.40
C ASP A 136 -1.46 9.33 -6.41
N GLU A 137 -1.14 10.56 -5.97
CA GLU A 137 -1.29 11.78 -6.78
C GLU A 137 -2.70 11.95 -7.34
N LEU A 138 -3.68 11.98 -6.45
CA LEU A 138 -5.10 12.02 -6.80
C LEU A 138 -5.46 13.13 -7.79
N THR A 139 -4.78 14.27 -7.74
CA THR A 139 -4.98 15.39 -8.65
C THR A 139 -4.70 15.02 -10.12
N GLU A 140 -3.74 14.14 -10.38
CA GLU A 140 -3.44 13.69 -11.74
C GLU A 140 -4.64 12.99 -12.41
N PHE A 141 -5.55 12.37 -11.62
CA PHE A 141 -6.73 11.67 -12.15
C PHE A 141 -7.80 12.61 -12.71
N PHE A 142 -7.81 13.87 -12.26
CA PHE A 142 -8.77 14.88 -12.69
C PHE A 142 -8.23 15.81 -13.79
N GLU A 143 -6.94 15.72 -14.11
CA GLU A 143 -6.38 16.45 -15.24
C GLU A 143 -6.92 15.87 -16.55
N ARG A 144 -7.60 16.71 -17.35
CA ARG A 144 -8.03 16.33 -18.70
C ARG A 144 -6.77 16.10 -19.53
N SER A 145 -6.73 14.99 -20.24
CA SER A 145 -5.77 14.81 -21.35
C SER A 145 -6.16 15.82 -22.43
N GLU A 146 -5.37 16.86 -22.59
CA GLU A 146 -5.47 17.72 -23.78
C GLU A 146 -4.97 16.97 -25.00
#